data_8ff0ecef0dc50fe46fb60550923040b1
#
_entry.id   8ff0ecef0dc50fe46fb60550923040b1
#
_cell.length_a   1.000
_cell.length_b   1.000
_cell.length_c   1.000
_cell.angle_alpha   90.00
_cell.angle_beta   90.00
_cell.angle_gamma   90.00
#
_symmetry.space_group_name_H-M   'P 1'
#
loop_
_entity.id
_entity.type
_entity.pdbx_description
1 polymer ?
#
loop_
_entity_poly.entity_id
_entity_poly.type
_entity_poly.pdbx_seq_one_letter_code
_entity_poly.pdbx_strand_id
1 'polypeptide(L)'
;MPRTLLLILLLISPALRAGDLELLITQPALGEILGELQHSKHPRFAVVDYGRASTLPRFYLFDSRSHALLGSFRVAHGKGSDPDHDGHADSFSNDPGSRASSLGLFRTSEVYDSDEPGHGRSMRLAGLSESNSNAEERAIVIHANTYMEDDFIRRHGVPGRSYGCLVLAGADRDLVIEQLAGGALILAIDQEDGARARN
;
A
#
# COMPACT_ATOMS: atom_id res chain seq x y z
N MET A 1 -55.39 25.07 27.03
CA MET A 1 -53.96 25.28 27.34
C MET A 1 -53.13 24.40 26.40
N PRO A 2 -52.43 24.95 25.39
CA PRO A 2 -51.62 24.15 24.51
C PRO A 2 -50.25 23.82 25.15
N ARG A 3 -49.92 22.54 25.21
CA ARG A 3 -48.59 22.04 25.64
C ARG A 3 -47.59 22.25 24.49
N THR A 4 -46.69 23.19 24.68
CA THR A 4 -45.56 23.44 23.78
C THR A 4 -44.55 22.29 23.95
N LEU A 5 -44.39 21.45 22.91
CA LEU A 5 -43.40 20.40 22.85
C LEU A 5 -42.05 21.04 22.50
N LEU A 6 -41.12 21.11 23.44
CA LEU A 6 -39.78 21.62 23.26
C LEU A 6 -38.95 20.51 22.56
N LEU A 7 -38.69 20.65 21.27
CA LEU A 7 -37.83 19.75 20.51
C LEU A 7 -36.36 20.10 20.84
N ILE A 8 -35.73 19.30 21.71
CA ILE A 8 -34.31 19.43 21.99
C ILE A 8 -33.58 18.81 20.79
N LEU A 9 -33.06 19.65 19.90
CA LEU A 9 -32.14 19.27 18.86
C LEU A 9 -30.78 18.95 19.50
N LEU A 10 -30.48 17.67 19.72
CA LEU A 10 -29.14 17.22 20.04
C LEU A 10 -28.24 17.48 18.85
N LEU A 11 -27.46 18.56 18.92
CA LEU A 11 -26.31 18.79 18.05
C LEU A 11 -25.27 17.71 18.37
N ILE A 12 -25.29 16.62 17.64
CA ILE A 12 -24.20 15.66 17.62
C ILE A 12 -23.03 16.38 16.94
N SER A 13 -22.15 16.99 17.74
CA SER A 13 -20.84 17.40 17.27
C SER A 13 -20.18 16.18 16.63
N PRO A 14 -19.68 16.25 15.40
CA PRO A 14 -18.81 15.20 14.90
C PRO A 14 -17.58 15.19 15.81
N ALA A 15 -17.53 14.23 16.74
CA ALA A 15 -16.28 13.94 17.43
C ALA A 15 -15.23 13.75 16.34
N LEU A 16 -14.14 14.52 16.38
CA LEU A 16 -12.94 14.29 15.57
C LEU A 16 -12.51 12.85 15.89
N ARG A 17 -12.96 11.88 15.08
CA ARG A 17 -12.35 10.55 15.10
C ARG A 17 -10.99 10.73 14.50
N ALA A 18 -9.94 10.29 15.19
CA ALA A 18 -8.67 10.03 14.54
C ALA A 18 -8.98 9.30 13.24
N GLY A 19 -8.46 9.76 12.11
CA GLY A 19 -8.70 9.13 10.83
C GLY A 19 -8.15 7.71 10.86
N ASP A 20 -8.65 6.84 9.99
CA ASP A 20 -8.15 5.47 9.92
C ASP A 20 -6.63 5.42 9.65
N LEU A 21 -6.10 6.46 8.99
CA LEU A 21 -4.66 6.61 8.73
C LEU A 21 -3.84 6.66 10.03
N GLU A 22 -4.24 7.50 10.99
CA GLU A 22 -3.56 7.67 12.29
C GLU A 22 -3.64 6.43 13.17
N LEU A 23 -4.60 5.55 12.91
CA LEU A 23 -4.73 4.27 13.62
C LEU A 23 -3.85 3.17 13.02
N LEU A 24 -3.55 3.26 11.71
CA LEU A 24 -2.81 2.24 10.98
C LEU A 24 -1.34 2.59 10.80
N ILE A 25 -1.00 3.88 10.72
CA ILE A 25 0.34 4.34 10.39
C ILE A 25 0.91 5.15 11.56
N THR A 26 2.07 4.72 12.03
CA THR A 26 2.78 5.35 13.14
C THR A 26 3.79 6.40 12.67
N GLN A 27 4.33 7.20 13.59
CA GLN A 27 5.43 8.10 13.29
C GLN A 27 6.74 7.30 13.09
N PRO A 28 7.68 7.75 12.22
CA PRO A 28 7.64 9.03 11.48
C PRO A 28 6.86 8.98 10.15
N ALA A 29 6.46 7.80 9.67
CA ALA A 29 5.82 7.61 8.36
C ALA A 29 4.53 8.42 8.19
N LEU A 30 3.73 8.55 9.26
CA LEU A 30 2.54 9.39 9.26
C LEU A 30 2.88 10.86 8.94
N GLY A 31 3.93 11.41 9.55
CA GLY A 31 4.39 12.78 9.29
C GLY A 31 4.87 12.97 7.86
N GLU A 32 5.59 12.00 7.31
CA GLU A 32 6.08 12.00 5.92
C GLU A 32 4.92 12.06 4.93
N ILE A 33 3.97 11.12 5.01
CA ILE A 33 2.85 11.09 4.06
C ILE A 33 1.95 12.32 4.18
N LEU A 34 1.66 12.80 5.38
CA LEU A 34 0.84 13.99 5.58
C LEU A 34 1.52 15.25 5.00
N GLY A 35 2.84 15.36 5.10
CA GLY A 35 3.62 16.44 4.49
C GLY A 35 3.51 16.43 2.97
N GLU A 36 3.66 15.27 2.35
CA GLU A 36 3.59 15.10 0.90
C GLU A 36 2.18 15.29 0.33
N LEU A 37 1.15 14.88 1.06
CA LEU A 37 -0.25 15.05 0.66
C LEU A 37 -0.64 16.54 0.52
N GLN A 38 0.00 17.47 1.25
CA GLN A 38 -0.25 18.91 1.11
C GLN A 38 0.08 19.42 -0.32
N HIS A 39 0.98 18.75 -1.02
CA HIS A 39 1.42 19.09 -2.36
C HIS A 39 0.75 18.22 -3.45
N SER A 40 0.03 17.18 -3.06
CA SER A 40 -0.68 16.29 -3.97
C SER A 40 -2.11 16.78 -4.23
N LYS A 41 -2.52 16.74 -5.51
CA LYS A 41 -3.92 17.01 -5.90
C LYS A 41 -4.72 15.73 -6.15
N HIS A 42 -4.08 14.57 -6.04
CA HIS A 42 -4.75 13.30 -6.30
C HIS A 42 -5.74 12.98 -5.17
N PRO A 43 -6.99 12.55 -5.47
CA PRO A 43 -8.01 12.31 -4.46
C PRO A 43 -7.76 11.06 -3.60
N ARG A 44 -6.77 10.25 -3.98
CA ARG A 44 -6.41 9.00 -3.31
C ARG A 44 -4.91 8.90 -3.13
N PHE A 45 -4.49 8.15 -2.12
CA PHE A 45 -3.11 7.72 -1.90
C PHE A 45 -3.10 6.33 -1.27
N ALA A 46 -1.95 5.72 -1.17
CA ALA A 46 -1.80 4.43 -0.50
C ALA A 46 -0.59 4.39 0.43
N VAL A 47 -0.63 3.45 1.38
CA VAL A 47 0.52 3.08 2.19
C VAL A 47 0.68 1.56 2.12
N VAL A 48 1.90 1.11 1.93
CA VAL A 48 2.28 -0.31 1.98
C VAL A 48 3.14 -0.53 3.21
N ASP A 49 2.68 -1.37 4.14
CA ASP A 49 3.41 -1.70 5.36
C ASP A 49 4.04 -3.10 5.24
N TYR A 50 5.31 -3.15 4.84
CA TYR A 50 6.07 -4.39 4.69
C TYR A 50 6.47 -5.01 6.03
N GLY A 51 6.34 -4.33 7.16
CA GLY A 51 6.51 -4.90 8.49
C GLY A 51 5.49 -5.99 8.81
N ARG A 52 4.37 -6.02 8.09
CA ARG A 52 3.35 -7.06 8.22
C ARG A 52 3.62 -8.24 7.28
N ALA A 53 3.21 -9.45 7.72
CA ALA A 53 3.29 -10.64 6.88
C ALA A 53 2.52 -10.49 5.55
N SER A 54 3.04 -11.07 4.47
CA SER A 54 2.44 -11.02 3.13
C SER A 54 1.08 -11.74 3.02
N THR A 55 0.77 -12.61 3.97
CA THR A 55 -0.51 -13.29 4.11
C THR A 55 -1.62 -12.37 4.61
N LEU A 56 -1.27 -11.23 5.20
CA LEU A 56 -2.20 -10.23 5.75
C LEU A 56 -2.39 -9.06 4.78
N PRO A 57 -3.54 -8.36 4.81
CA PRO A 57 -3.69 -7.08 4.15
C PRO A 57 -2.66 -6.08 4.71
N ARG A 58 -1.87 -5.48 3.81
CA ARG A 58 -0.80 -4.53 4.14
C ARG A 58 -0.59 -3.44 3.09
N PHE A 59 -1.41 -3.42 2.05
CA PHE A 59 -1.57 -2.32 1.11
C PHE A 59 -2.87 -1.61 1.46
N TYR A 60 -2.80 -0.38 1.94
CA TYR A 60 -3.93 0.42 2.42
C TYR A 60 -4.22 1.55 1.46
N LEU A 61 -5.43 1.63 0.95
CA LEU A 61 -5.93 2.70 0.08
C LEU A 61 -6.73 3.70 0.90
N PHE A 62 -6.41 4.98 0.78
CA PHE A 62 -7.02 6.06 1.56
C PHE A 62 -7.61 7.17 0.67
N ASP A 63 -8.61 7.87 1.22
CA ASP A 63 -9.06 9.16 0.72
C ASP A 63 -8.11 10.28 1.19
N SER A 64 -7.63 11.12 0.25
CA SER A 64 -6.61 12.14 0.56
C SER A 64 -7.13 13.30 1.41
N ARG A 65 -8.45 13.52 1.44
CA ARG A 65 -9.05 14.62 2.20
C ARG A 65 -9.47 14.23 3.60
N SER A 66 -10.13 13.07 3.72
CA SER A 66 -10.68 12.60 4.99
C SER A 66 -9.77 11.64 5.74
N HIS A 67 -8.70 11.14 5.09
CA HIS A 67 -7.81 10.08 5.56
C HIS A 67 -8.56 8.77 5.93
N ALA A 68 -9.78 8.61 5.42
CA ALA A 68 -10.56 7.40 5.61
C ALA A 68 -9.97 6.24 4.81
N LEU A 69 -9.92 5.06 5.40
CA LEU A 69 -9.54 3.82 4.73
C LEU A 69 -10.65 3.41 3.75
N LEU A 70 -10.30 3.24 2.48
CA LEU A 70 -11.20 2.82 1.41
C LEU A 70 -11.09 1.33 1.08
N GLY A 71 -9.94 0.73 1.39
CA GLY A 71 -9.68 -0.68 1.17
C GLY A 71 -8.32 -1.11 1.67
N SER A 72 -8.18 -2.41 1.91
CA SER A 72 -6.91 -3.02 2.30
C SER A 72 -6.71 -4.33 1.55
N PHE A 73 -5.51 -4.53 1.01
CA PHE A 73 -5.20 -5.62 0.08
C PHE A 73 -3.90 -6.31 0.50
N ARG A 74 -3.77 -7.59 0.13
CA ARG A 74 -2.47 -8.26 0.17
C ARG A 74 -1.61 -7.77 -0.98
N VAL A 75 -0.33 -7.62 -0.71
CA VAL A 75 0.67 -7.27 -1.73
C VAL A 75 1.93 -8.07 -1.50
N ALA A 76 2.54 -8.60 -2.57
CA ALA A 76 3.83 -9.28 -2.48
C ALA A 76 4.97 -8.29 -2.20
N HIS A 77 6.04 -8.80 -1.64
CA HIS A 77 7.36 -8.17 -1.60
C HIS A 77 8.33 -8.87 -2.56
N GLY A 78 9.51 -8.29 -2.68
CA GLY A 78 10.57 -8.82 -3.53
C GLY A 78 11.23 -10.07 -2.93
N LYS A 79 11.65 -11.00 -3.80
CA LYS A 79 12.36 -12.22 -3.40
C LYS A 79 13.66 -11.95 -2.64
N GLY A 80 14.33 -10.83 -2.94
CA GLY A 80 15.52 -10.40 -2.21
C GLY A 80 15.23 -9.88 -0.81
N SER A 81 13.96 -9.54 -0.51
CA SER A 81 13.54 -9.09 0.83
C SER A 81 13.20 -10.24 1.77
N ASP A 82 12.89 -11.42 1.24
CA ASP A 82 12.42 -12.60 1.98
C ASP A 82 13.10 -13.84 1.38
N PRO A 83 14.37 -14.12 1.72
CA PRO A 83 15.15 -15.20 1.09
C PRO A 83 14.65 -16.61 1.46
N ASP A 84 14.12 -16.81 2.64
CA ASP A 84 13.64 -18.11 3.15
C ASP A 84 12.16 -18.37 2.86
N HIS A 85 11.43 -17.35 2.32
CA HIS A 85 10.05 -17.44 1.90
C HIS A 85 9.07 -17.75 3.05
N ASP A 86 9.29 -17.13 4.19
CA ASP A 86 8.40 -17.26 5.34
C ASP A 86 7.22 -16.26 5.32
N GLY A 87 7.23 -15.35 4.35
CA GLY A 87 6.18 -14.33 4.15
C GLY A 87 6.47 -12.99 4.82
N HIS A 88 7.63 -12.83 5.44
CA HIS A 88 8.10 -11.58 6.02
C HIS A 88 9.19 -10.95 5.15
N ALA A 89 9.21 -9.62 5.07
CA ALA A 89 10.28 -8.89 4.42
C ALA A 89 11.31 -8.48 5.48
N ASP A 90 12.55 -9.00 5.38
CA ASP A 90 13.62 -8.78 6.36
C ASP A 90 14.61 -7.71 5.91
N SER A 91 14.63 -7.38 4.62
CA SER A 91 15.58 -6.43 4.06
C SER A 91 15.01 -5.70 2.85
N PHE A 92 15.53 -4.49 2.61
CA PHE A 92 15.08 -3.62 1.52
C PHE A 92 16.31 -3.09 0.76
N SER A 93 16.18 -2.89 -0.55
CA SER A 93 17.27 -2.36 -1.36
C SER A 93 16.74 -1.58 -2.57
N ASN A 94 17.49 -0.55 -2.94
CA ASN A 94 17.30 0.22 -4.17
C ASN A 94 18.23 -0.25 -5.31
N ASP A 95 19.13 -1.20 -5.04
CA ASP A 95 20.14 -1.62 -6.03
C ASP A 95 19.53 -2.39 -7.19
N PRO A 96 19.90 -2.08 -8.46
CA PRO A 96 19.54 -2.90 -9.59
C PRO A 96 19.99 -4.35 -9.41
N GLY A 97 19.09 -5.29 -9.70
CA GLY A 97 19.37 -6.72 -9.57
C GLY A 97 19.20 -7.30 -8.15
N SER A 98 18.99 -6.50 -7.10
CA SER A 98 18.77 -6.97 -5.73
C SER A 98 17.54 -7.87 -5.58
N ARG A 99 16.54 -7.71 -6.45
CA ARG A 99 15.23 -8.36 -6.38
C ARG A 99 14.48 -8.09 -5.06
N ALA A 100 14.92 -7.10 -4.29
CA ALA A 100 14.28 -6.68 -3.05
C ALA A 100 13.22 -5.60 -3.30
N SER A 101 12.27 -5.46 -2.40
CA SER A 101 11.41 -4.29 -2.32
C SER A 101 12.22 -3.07 -1.88
N SER A 102 11.79 -1.88 -2.27
CA SER A 102 12.34 -0.61 -1.80
C SER A 102 11.32 0.09 -0.90
N LEU A 103 11.80 0.76 0.13
CA LEU A 103 10.98 1.65 0.97
C LEU A 103 10.95 3.06 0.39
N GLY A 104 10.09 3.90 0.95
CA GLY A 104 9.98 5.31 0.60
C GLY A 104 8.78 5.64 -0.26
N LEU A 105 8.74 6.87 -0.74
CA LEU A 105 7.63 7.44 -1.47
C LEU A 105 7.74 7.14 -2.97
N PHE A 106 6.66 6.66 -3.56
CA PHE A 106 6.50 6.48 -5.00
C PHE A 106 5.39 7.38 -5.53
N ARG A 107 5.47 7.69 -6.83
CA ARG A 107 4.38 8.28 -7.60
C ARG A 107 3.95 7.34 -8.71
N THR A 108 2.64 7.12 -8.83
CA THR A 108 2.08 6.36 -9.94
C THR A 108 2.21 7.14 -11.25
N SER A 109 2.43 6.43 -12.35
CA SER A 109 2.55 7.05 -13.67
C SER A 109 1.74 6.28 -14.73
N GLU A 110 2.34 5.90 -15.83
CA GLU A 110 1.67 5.27 -16.97
C GLU A 110 0.99 3.95 -16.60
N VAL A 111 -0.25 3.78 -17.06
CA VAL A 111 -0.96 2.48 -17.07
C VAL A 111 -0.80 1.87 -18.45
N TYR A 112 -0.44 0.59 -18.52
CA TYR A 112 -0.19 -0.12 -19.77
C TYR A 112 -0.57 -1.60 -19.64
N ASP A 113 -0.78 -2.28 -20.75
CA ASP A 113 -0.90 -3.73 -20.79
C ASP A 113 0.47 -4.34 -20.98
N SER A 114 0.89 -5.20 -20.05
CA SER A 114 2.22 -5.82 -20.07
C SER A 114 2.22 -7.08 -20.92
N ASP A 115 3.27 -7.25 -21.73
CA ASP A 115 3.54 -8.47 -22.49
C ASP A 115 4.12 -9.60 -21.61
N GLU A 116 4.51 -9.29 -20.38
CA GLU A 116 5.02 -10.28 -19.44
C GLU A 116 3.90 -11.23 -18.97
N PRO A 117 4.11 -12.56 -19.05
CA PRO A 117 3.10 -13.53 -18.67
C PRO A 117 2.59 -13.35 -17.24
N GLY A 118 1.27 -13.25 -17.11
CA GLY A 118 0.58 -13.13 -15.81
C GLY A 118 0.50 -11.71 -15.26
N HIS A 119 1.14 -10.72 -15.86
CA HIS A 119 1.09 -9.33 -15.40
C HIS A 119 -0.22 -8.64 -15.81
N GLY A 120 -0.59 -8.73 -17.10
CA GLY A 120 -1.75 -8.02 -17.66
C GLY A 120 -1.64 -6.50 -17.47
N ARG A 121 -2.77 -5.85 -17.19
CA ARG A 121 -2.80 -4.40 -16.90
C ARG A 121 -1.84 -4.07 -15.76
N SER A 122 -0.96 -3.11 -16.00
CA SER A 122 0.14 -2.75 -15.10
C SER A 122 0.26 -1.24 -14.97
N MET A 123 0.88 -0.76 -13.90
CA MET A 123 1.09 0.68 -13.65
C MET A 123 2.53 0.93 -13.19
N ARG A 124 3.23 1.83 -13.89
CA ARG A 124 4.60 2.23 -13.57
C ARG A 124 4.65 3.06 -12.29
N LEU A 125 5.76 2.93 -11.59
CA LEU A 125 6.06 3.69 -10.37
C LEU A 125 7.38 4.45 -10.54
N ALA A 126 7.35 5.75 -10.28
CA ALA A 126 8.54 6.58 -10.14
C ALA A 126 8.92 6.70 -8.67
N GLY A 127 10.17 6.43 -8.31
CA GLY A 127 10.68 6.61 -6.96
C GLY A 127 10.94 8.09 -6.66
N LEU A 128 10.48 8.58 -5.52
CA LEU A 128 10.65 9.96 -5.08
C LEU A 128 11.61 10.09 -3.90
N SER A 129 11.95 8.99 -3.23
CA SER A 129 12.91 8.92 -2.12
C SER A 129 14.26 8.40 -2.60
N GLU A 130 15.35 8.70 -1.89
CA GLU A 130 16.68 8.13 -2.17
C GLU A 130 16.64 6.61 -2.12
N SER A 131 15.89 6.03 -1.16
CA SER A 131 15.73 4.59 -0.95
C SER A 131 15.02 3.84 -2.09
N ASN A 132 14.42 4.54 -3.06
CA ASN A 132 13.73 3.96 -4.22
C ASN A 132 14.00 4.72 -5.54
N SER A 133 15.02 5.57 -5.59
CA SER A 133 15.34 6.41 -6.76
C SER A 133 15.58 5.62 -8.04
N ASN A 134 15.96 4.34 -7.95
CA ASN A 134 16.16 3.44 -9.09
C ASN A 134 14.88 2.67 -9.49
N ALA A 135 13.71 3.04 -8.99
CA ALA A 135 12.47 2.30 -9.25
C ALA A 135 12.16 2.16 -10.75
N GLU A 136 12.35 3.23 -11.53
CA GLU A 136 12.11 3.21 -12.98
C GLU A 136 13.14 2.34 -13.71
N GLU A 137 14.45 2.47 -13.39
CA GLU A 137 15.52 1.63 -13.94
C GLU A 137 15.30 0.14 -13.64
N ARG A 138 14.82 -0.14 -12.43
CA ARG A 138 14.49 -1.49 -11.94
C ARG A 138 13.15 -2.02 -12.47
N ALA A 139 12.42 -1.23 -13.27
CA ALA A 139 11.09 -1.53 -13.78
C ALA A 139 10.09 -1.92 -12.65
N ILE A 140 10.12 -1.21 -11.52
CA ILE A 140 9.18 -1.42 -10.43
C ILE A 140 7.80 -0.92 -10.84
N VAL A 141 6.82 -1.83 -10.82
CA VAL A 141 5.45 -1.56 -11.26
C VAL A 141 4.43 -2.21 -10.31
N ILE A 142 3.17 -1.77 -10.40
CA ILE A 142 2.03 -2.54 -9.88
C ILE A 142 1.53 -3.45 -10.99
N HIS A 143 1.38 -4.77 -10.68
CA HIS A 143 0.82 -5.74 -11.62
C HIS A 143 0.12 -6.88 -10.87
N ALA A 144 -0.54 -7.80 -11.58
CA ALA A 144 -1.08 -9.02 -10.98
C ALA A 144 -0.14 -10.21 -11.15
N ASN A 145 -0.36 -11.22 -10.33
CA ASN A 145 0.14 -12.56 -10.61
C ASN A 145 -0.69 -13.61 -9.86
N THR A 146 -0.84 -14.80 -10.42
CA THR A 146 -1.62 -15.90 -9.84
C THR A 146 -1.10 -16.37 -8.48
N TYR A 147 0.17 -16.12 -8.15
CA TYR A 147 0.71 -16.45 -6.83
C TYR A 147 0.20 -15.55 -5.70
N MET A 148 -0.61 -14.52 -6.01
CA MET A 148 -1.31 -13.69 -5.04
C MET A 148 -2.77 -14.11 -4.81
N GLU A 149 -3.27 -15.05 -5.63
CA GLU A 149 -4.65 -15.53 -5.51
C GLU A 149 -4.82 -16.45 -4.29
N ASP A 150 -6.02 -16.42 -3.71
CA ASP A 150 -6.36 -17.22 -2.53
C ASP A 150 -6.08 -18.71 -2.69
N ASP A 151 -6.32 -19.25 -3.89
CA ASP A 151 -6.07 -20.66 -4.19
C ASP A 151 -4.59 -21.04 -4.13
N PHE A 152 -3.72 -20.12 -4.54
CA PHE A 152 -2.28 -20.32 -4.43
C PHE A 152 -1.85 -20.27 -2.95
N ILE A 153 -2.29 -19.24 -2.22
CA ILE A 153 -1.95 -19.04 -0.81
C ILE A 153 -2.44 -20.23 0.04
N ARG A 154 -3.64 -20.71 -0.18
CA ARG A 154 -4.16 -21.90 0.54
C ARG A 154 -3.32 -23.16 0.30
N ARG A 155 -2.74 -23.32 -0.89
CA ARG A 155 -1.91 -24.49 -1.22
C ARG A 155 -0.49 -24.41 -0.70
N HIS A 156 0.06 -23.21 -0.60
CA HIS A 156 1.49 -23.00 -0.30
C HIS A 156 1.74 -22.38 1.09
N GLY A 157 0.68 -21.90 1.76
CA GLY A 157 0.77 -21.25 3.08
C GLY A 157 1.11 -19.76 3.01
N VAL A 158 1.82 -19.32 1.98
CA VAL A 158 2.26 -17.94 1.76
C VAL A 158 2.05 -17.53 0.29
N PRO A 159 1.90 -16.24 -0.01
CA PRO A 159 1.95 -15.73 -1.39
C PRO A 159 3.32 -15.95 -2.04
N GLY A 160 3.38 -15.84 -3.36
CA GLY A 160 4.66 -15.75 -4.05
C GLY A 160 5.36 -14.42 -3.83
N ARG A 161 6.56 -14.28 -4.42
CA ARG A 161 7.44 -13.11 -4.29
C ARG A 161 7.77 -12.54 -5.66
N SER A 162 7.86 -11.20 -5.74
CA SER A 162 8.25 -10.47 -6.95
C SER A 162 9.78 -10.27 -7.05
N TYR A 163 10.20 -9.44 -7.98
CA TYR A 163 11.57 -8.91 -8.05
C TYR A 163 11.64 -7.44 -7.60
N GLY A 164 10.73 -7.05 -6.70
CA GLY A 164 10.61 -5.71 -6.14
C GLY A 164 9.29 -5.02 -6.48
N CYS A 165 8.55 -5.51 -7.46
CA CYS A 165 7.24 -4.98 -7.84
C CYS A 165 6.18 -5.16 -6.74
N LEU A 166 5.19 -4.29 -6.75
CA LEU A 166 4.00 -4.38 -5.89
C LEU A 166 2.97 -5.26 -6.61
N VAL A 167 2.91 -6.55 -6.25
CA VAL A 167 2.06 -7.52 -6.94
C VAL A 167 0.84 -7.86 -6.09
N LEU A 168 -0.33 -7.81 -6.71
CA LEU A 168 -1.63 -8.09 -6.08
C LEU A 168 -2.35 -9.24 -6.80
N ALA A 169 -3.44 -9.73 -6.21
CA ALA A 169 -4.41 -10.56 -6.92
C ALA A 169 -5.07 -9.77 -8.08
N GLY A 170 -5.55 -10.45 -9.10
CA GLY A 170 -6.01 -9.79 -10.33
C GLY A 170 -7.09 -8.74 -10.10
N ALA A 171 -8.13 -9.07 -9.32
CA ALA A 171 -9.23 -8.16 -9.02
C ALA A 171 -8.78 -6.96 -8.15
N ASP A 172 -7.90 -7.21 -7.16
CA ASP A 172 -7.36 -6.18 -6.28
C ASP A 172 -6.47 -5.20 -7.07
N ARG A 173 -5.62 -5.72 -7.98
CA ARG A 173 -4.78 -4.93 -8.88
C ARG A 173 -5.63 -3.99 -9.74
N ASP A 174 -6.72 -4.49 -10.34
CA ASP A 174 -7.59 -3.68 -11.20
C ASP A 174 -8.19 -2.50 -10.42
N LEU A 175 -8.70 -2.76 -9.21
CA LEU A 175 -9.22 -1.73 -8.34
C LEU A 175 -8.14 -0.72 -7.94
N VAL A 176 -6.97 -1.20 -7.51
CA VAL A 176 -5.86 -0.33 -7.08
C VAL A 176 -5.39 0.56 -8.23
N ILE A 177 -5.23 0.02 -9.45
CA ILE A 177 -4.84 0.83 -10.60
C ILE A 177 -5.92 1.86 -10.95
N GLU A 178 -7.19 1.48 -10.93
CA GLU A 178 -8.30 2.41 -11.18
C GLU A 178 -8.29 3.59 -10.20
N GLN A 179 -8.06 3.32 -8.92
CA GLN A 179 -8.10 4.34 -7.87
C GLN A 179 -6.84 5.21 -7.79
N LEU A 180 -5.67 4.70 -8.23
CA LEU A 180 -4.39 5.38 -8.06
C LEU A 180 -3.75 5.86 -9.36
N ALA A 181 -4.33 5.60 -10.54
CA ALA A 181 -3.78 6.08 -11.79
C ALA A 181 -3.79 7.61 -11.87
N GLY A 182 -2.72 8.21 -12.42
CA GLY A 182 -2.68 9.65 -12.66
C GLY A 182 -1.92 10.47 -11.62
N GLY A 183 -0.90 9.89 -10.99
CA GLY A 183 0.03 10.64 -10.12
C GLY A 183 -0.27 10.56 -8.63
N ALA A 184 -0.97 9.51 -8.18
CA ALA A 184 -1.17 9.23 -6.78
C ALA A 184 0.15 8.93 -6.06
N LEU A 185 0.21 9.21 -4.76
CA LEU A 185 1.34 8.87 -3.90
C LEU A 185 1.13 7.48 -3.28
N ILE A 186 2.22 6.72 -3.18
CA ILE A 186 2.28 5.45 -2.46
C ILE A 186 3.52 5.50 -1.55
N LEU A 187 3.32 5.40 -0.24
CA LEU A 187 4.41 5.32 0.72
C LEU A 187 4.64 3.86 1.11
N ALA A 188 5.83 3.32 0.87
CA ALA A 188 6.24 2.00 1.32
C ALA A 188 7.07 2.12 2.60
N ILE A 189 6.63 1.45 3.65
CA ILE A 189 7.21 1.48 4.98
C ILE A 189 7.45 0.07 5.52
N ASP A 190 8.24 0.01 6.58
CA ASP A 190 8.46 -1.17 7.41
C ASP A 190 8.18 -0.75 8.87
N GLN A 191 6.95 -0.97 9.32
CA GLN A 191 6.59 -0.75 10.72
C GLN A 191 6.83 -2.07 11.46
N GLU A 192 7.64 -2.03 12.52
CA GLU A 192 7.77 -3.20 13.38
C GLU A 192 6.39 -3.55 13.96
N ASP A 193 5.85 -4.69 13.57
CA ASP A 193 4.72 -5.27 14.28
C ASP A 193 5.16 -5.53 15.72
N GLY A 194 4.38 -5.07 16.70
CA GLY A 194 4.65 -5.32 18.11
C GLY A 194 4.78 -6.84 18.48
N ALA A 195 4.63 -7.73 17.50
CA ALA A 195 4.91 -9.15 17.56
C ALA A 195 6.39 -9.49 17.30
N ARG A 196 7.14 -8.71 16.46
CA ARG A 196 8.59 -8.90 16.25
C ARG A 196 9.42 -8.46 17.45
N ALA A 197 8.93 -7.50 18.24
CA ALA A 197 9.63 -6.99 19.42
C ALA A 197 9.63 -7.96 20.63
N ARG A 198 9.13 -9.18 20.49
CA ARG A 198 8.94 -10.15 21.58
C ARG A 198 9.64 -11.51 21.38
N ASN A 199 10.58 -11.60 20.42
CA ASN A 199 11.39 -12.80 20.24
C ASN A 199 12.88 -12.52 20.49
#